data_490661dcd23a4df89878b8bf05e00656
#
_entry.id   490661dcd23a4df89878b8bf05e00656
#
_cell.length_a   1.000
_cell.length_b   1.000
_cell.length_c   1.000
_cell.angle_alpha   90.00
_cell.angle_beta   90.00
_cell.angle_gamma   90.00
#
_symmetry.space_group_name_H-M   'P 1'
#
loop_
_entity.id
_entity.type
_entity.pdbx_description
1 polymer ?
#
loop_
_entity_poly.entity_id
_entity_poly.type
_entity_poly.pdbx_seq_one_letter_code
_entity_poly.pdbx_strand_id
1 'polypeptide(L)'
;GKRAGLAVNPHMAVLFKGITFKEHSFNYKFIPRDEKESEDIQELCREFRFHMLPGYALGGFAYTYPDEFQIMFSDHLKPYLFDIGNCVLKSFNVTFNGSGVPSFSKSGAPMEIDISMGFQETNIETRDTSPDKSTNLNRIASGFGIGKDGRQRIKQAPQLTNTAPVFGGGGAGEGV
;
A
#
# COMPACT_ATOMS: atom_id res chain seq x y z
N GLY A 1 -7.27 35.73 -32.75
CA GLY A 1 -6.64 34.99 -31.65
C GLY A 1 -7.08 33.54 -31.67
N LYS A 2 -6.24 32.64 -32.26
CA LYS A 2 -6.48 31.19 -32.19
C LYS A 2 -6.12 30.71 -30.78
N ARG A 3 -7.12 30.36 -29.98
CA ARG A 3 -6.89 29.66 -28.72
C ARG A 3 -6.40 28.24 -29.05
N ALA A 4 -5.17 27.93 -28.71
CA ALA A 4 -4.67 26.57 -28.74
C ALA A 4 -5.40 25.80 -27.62
N GLY A 5 -6.44 25.07 -28.01
CA GLY A 5 -7.14 24.18 -27.11
C GLY A 5 -6.27 22.95 -26.83
N LEU A 6 -5.70 22.87 -25.62
CA LEU A 6 -5.10 21.63 -25.16
C LEU A 6 -6.24 20.64 -24.92
N ALA A 7 -6.42 19.70 -25.84
CA ALA A 7 -7.37 18.62 -25.64
C ALA A 7 -6.76 17.61 -24.67
N VAL A 8 -7.18 17.65 -23.41
CA VAL A 8 -6.87 16.58 -22.44
C VAL A 8 -7.59 15.33 -22.92
N ASN A 9 -6.86 14.24 -23.14
CA ASN A 9 -7.45 12.97 -23.52
C ASN A 9 -8.40 12.47 -22.43
N PRO A 10 -9.74 12.47 -22.65
CA PRO A 10 -10.69 12.10 -21.61
C PRO A 10 -10.55 10.65 -21.13
N HIS A 11 -9.99 9.76 -21.97
CA HIS A 11 -9.76 8.37 -21.59
C HIS A 11 -8.67 8.23 -20.53
N MET A 12 -7.63 9.07 -20.54
CA MET A 12 -6.60 9.07 -19.49
C MET A 12 -7.16 9.57 -18.16
N ALA A 13 -8.05 10.56 -18.17
CA ALA A 13 -8.68 11.08 -16.96
C ALA A 13 -9.64 10.08 -16.29
N VAL A 14 -10.23 9.17 -17.06
CA VAL A 14 -11.12 8.11 -16.52
C VAL A 14 -10.32 6.95 -15.92
N LEU A 15 -9.15 6.62 -16.49
CA LEU A 15 -8.31 5.50 -16.04
C LEU A 15 -7.45 5.81 -14.83
N PHE A 16 -7.05 7.08 -14.64
CA PHE A 16 -6.19 7.48 -13.54
C PHE A 16 -6.85 8.58 -12.71
N LYS A 17 -7.50 8.19 -11.63
CA LYS A 17 -8.16 9.11 -10.69
C LYS A 17 -7.24 9.67 -9.61
N GLY A 18 -6.05 9.14 -9.48
CA GLY A 18 -5.08 9.50 -8.45
C GLY A 18 -4.38 8.28 -7.86
N ILE A 19 -3.47 8.54 -6.96
CA ILE A 19 -2.75 7.53 -6.18
C ILE A 19 -3.35 7.52 -4.78
N THR A 20 -3.65 6.33 -4.26
CA THR A 20 -4.10 6.12 -2.89
C THR A 20 -3.02 5.39 -2.09
N PHE A 21 -3.04 5.55 -0.78
CA PHE A 21 -2.22 4.75 0.11
C PHE A 21 -2.64 3.28 0.04
N LYS A 22 -1.68 2.37 0.13
CA LYS A 22 -1.97 0.94 0.21
C LYS A 22 -2.52 0.59 1.58
N GLU A 23 -3.51 -0.30 1.58
CA GLU A 23 -4.11 -0.83 2.79
C GLU A 23 -3.90 -2.34 2.87
N HIS A 24 -3.62 -2.83 4.08
CA HIS A 24 -3.37 -4.24 4.36
C HIS A 24 -4.25 -4.67 5.52
N SER A 25 -4.92 -5.80 5.37
CA SER A 25 -5.78 -6.37 6.41
C SER A 25 -5.25 -7.71 6.88
N PHE A 26 -5.21 -7.89 8.20
CA PHE A 26 -4.80 -9.14 8.83
C PHE A 26 -5.88 -9.59 9.82
N ASN A 27 -6.19 -10.87 9.77
CA ASN A 27 -7.14 -11.50 10.68
C ASN A 27 -6.45 -12.66 11.39
N TYR A 28 -6.54 -12.68 12.71
CA TYR A 28 -5.98 -13.73 13.55
C TYR A 28 -7.04 -14.30 14.45
N LYS A 29 -7.06 -15.62 14.57
CA LYS A 29 -7.87 -16.35 15.52
C LYS A 29 -6.97 -16.96 16.58
N PHE A 30 -7.21 -16.62 17.83
CA PHE A 30 -6.52 -17.18 18.98
C PHE A 30 -7.46 -18.07 19.77
N ILE A 31 -6.95 -19.24 20.17
CA ILE A 31 -7.63 -20.20 21.04
C ILE A 31 -6.71 -20.43 22.22
N PRO A 32 -6.79 -19.60 23.26
CA PRO A 32 -5.91 -19.70 24.42
C PRO A 32 -6.11 -21.04 25.13
N ARG A 33 -5.01 -21.69 25.50
CA ARG A 33 -5.01 -22.99 26.20
C ARG A 33 -5.23 -22.86 27.68
N ASP A 34 -4.87 -21.73 28.23
CA ASP A 34 -4.99 -21.42 29.64
C ASP A 34 -5.35 -19.95 29.87
N GLU A 35 -5.56 -19.60 31.13
CA GLU A 35 -5.95 -18.26 31.54
C GLU A 35 -4.83 -17.23 31.29
N LYS A 36 -3.58 -17.64 31.53
CA LYS A 36 -2.42 -16.78 31.32
C LYS A 36 -2.27 -16.43 29.85
N GLU A 37 -2.41 -17.38 28.94
CA GLU A 37 -2.35 -17.11 27.51
C GLU A 37 -3.47 -16.15 27.07
N SER A 38 -4.66 -16.27 27.67
CA SER A 38 -5.75 -15.32 27.44
C SER A 38 -5.42 -13.90 27.93
N GLU A 39 -4.77 -13.78 29.09
CA GLU A 39 -4.31 -12.50 29.61
C GLU A 39 -3.22 -11.87 28.73
N ASP A 40 -2.25 -12.67 28.28
CA ASP A 40 -1.18 -12.23 27.38
C ASP A 40 -1.75 -11.69 26.05
N ILE A 41 -2.78 -12.36 25.50
CA ILE A 41 -3.47 -11.88 24.29
C ILE A 41 -4.22 -10.57 24.55
N GLN A 42 -4.85 -10.42 25.73
CA GLN A 42 -5.51 -9.17 26.11
C GLN A 42 -4.51 -8.02 26.29
N GLU A 43 -3.32 -8.31 26.83
CA GLU A 43 -2.25 -7.32 26.93
C GLU A 43 -1.76 -6.89 25.54
N LEU A 44 -1.54 -7.85 24.64
CA LEU A 44 -1.21 -7.58 23.24
C LEU A 44 -2.27 -6.68 22.56
N CYS A 45 -3.55 -6.94 22.81
CA CYS A 45 -4.65 -6.10 22.29
C CYS A 45 -4.59 -4.66 22.83
N ARG A 46 -4.21 -4.50 24.10
CA ARG A 46 -4.04 -3.17 24.71
C ARG A 46 -2.89 -2.39 24.09
N GLU A 47 -1.75 -3.05 23.84
CA GLU A 47 -0.60 -2.46 23.18
C GLU A 47 -0.95 -1.97 21.76
N PHE A 48 -1.59 -2.79 20.94
CA PHE A 48 -2.03 -2.36 19.62
C PHE A 48 -2.96 -1.15 19.67
N ARG A 49 -3.91 -1.14 20.60
CA ARG A 49 -4.84 -0.02 20.79
C ARG A 49 -4.11 1.25 21.24
N PHE A 50 -3.14 1.12 22.11
CA PHE A 50 -2.35 2.26 22.60
C PHE A 50 -1.57 2.91 21.46
N HIS A 51 -0.82 2.14 20.69
CA HIS A 51 0.00 2.63 19.60
C HIS A 51 -0.81 3.10 18.36
N MET A 52 -2.07 2.72 18.27
CA MET A 52 -2.98 3.20 17.23
C MET A 52 -3.45 4.65 17.49
N LEU A 53 -3.38 5.13 18.74
CA LEU A 53 -3.92 6.42 19.10
C LEU A 53 -2.91 7.54 18.88
N PRO A 54 -3.37 8.72 18.41
CA PRO A 54 -2.53 9.91 18.37
C PRO A 54 -2.24 10.41 19.78
N GLY A 55 -1.04 10.95 19.99
CA GLY A 55 -0.69 11.63 21.21
C GLY A 55 -1.11 13.10 21.20
N TYR A 56 -0.99 13.76 22.36
CA TYR A 56 -1.16 15.19 22.49
C TYR A 56 0.17 15.93 22.40
N ALA A 57 0.17 17.06 21.69
CA ALA A 57 1.30 17.98 21.61
C ALA A 57 0.87 19.38 22.10
N LEU A 58 1.84 20.21 22.47
CA LEU A 58 1.64 21.63 22.88
C LEU A 58 0.56 21.81 23.96
N GLY A 59 0.59 20.98 24.99
CA GLY A 59 -0.38 21.09 26.10
C GLY A 59 -1.84 20.77 25.72
N GLY A 60 -2.05 19.98 24.65
CA GLY A 60 -3.39 19.59 24.20
C GLY A 60 -3.94 20.41 23.02
N PHE A 61 -3.20 21.37 22.52
CA PHE A 61 -3.61 22.18 21.35
C PHE A 61 -3.40 21.48 20.00
N ALA A 62 -2.58 20.44 19.95
CA ALA A 62 -2.31 19.68 18.73
C ALA A 62 -2.25 18.18 19.03
N TYR A 63 -2.45 17.37 17.97
CA TYR A 63 -2.26 15.94 18.01
C TYR A 63 -0.94 15.59 17.35
N THR A 64 -0.22 14.59 17.89
CA THR A 64 0.89 13.93 17.19
C THR A 64 0.32 12.81 16.33
N TYR A 65 1.07 12.42 15.31
CA TYR A 65 0.74 11.21 14.54
C TYR A 65 0.79 9.97 15.45
N PRO A 66 -0.05 8.94 15.18
CA PRO A 66 0.09 7.64 15.83
C PRO A 66 1.44 7.01 15.50
N ASP A 67 1.81 5.98 16.25
CA ASP A 67 3.05 5.26 16.02
C ASP A 67 3.01 4.48 14.69
N GLU A 68 4.18 4.37 14.06
CA GLU A 68 4.33 3.61 12.83
C GLU A 68 4.69 2.15 13.13
N PHE A 69 4.08 1.26 12.38
CA PHE A 69 4.31 -0.18 12.42
C PHE A 69 5.11 -0.62 11.21
N GLN A 70 6.11 -1.46 11.44
CA GLN A 70 6.82 -2.16 10.38
C GLN A 70 6.40 -3.63 10.36
N ILE A 71 5.79 -4.05 9.27
CA ILE A 71 5.31 -5.42 9.09
C ILE A 71 6.36 -6.21 8.32
N MET A 72 6.91 -7.22 8.98
CA MET A 72 7.94 -8.07 8.39
C MET A 72 7.48 -9.52 8.31
N PHE A 73 7.73 -10.15 7.17
CA PHE A 73 7.52 -11.57 6.99
C PHE A 73 8.79 -12.34 7.28
N SER A 74 8.64 -13.59 7.70
CA SER A 74 9.79 -14.49 7.88
C SER A 74 10.59 -14.64 6.59
N ASP A 75 11.91 -14.82 6.68
CA ASP A 75 12.82 -14.82 5.52
C ASP A 75 12.45 -15.85 4.46
N HIS A 76 11.91 -17.01 4.85
CA HIS A 76 11.48 -18.05 3.91
C HIS A 76 10.21 -17.69 3.13
N LEU A 77 9.43 -16.70 3.59
CA LEU A 77 8.22 -16.20 2.92
C LEU A 77 8.51 -15.00 2.01
N LYS A 78 9.58 -14.25 2.26
CA LYS A 78 9.94 -13.04 1.49
C LYS A 78 9.99 -13.25 -0.03
N PRO A 79 10.48 -14.41 -0.58
CA PRO A 79 10.47 -14.61 -2.02
C PRO A 79 9.09 -14.70 -2.66
N TYR A 80 8.05 -14.91 -1.86
CA TYR A 80 6.67 -15.12 -2.32
C TYR A 80 5.72 -13.99 -1.99
N LEU A 81 6.14 -13.10 -1.10
CA LEU A 81 5.35 -11.96 -0.62
C LEU A 81 6.02 -10.66 -1.04
N PHE A 82 5.21 -9.62 -1.16
CA PHE A 82 5.71 -8.27 -1.41
C PHE A 82 6.10 -7.59 -0.10
N ASP A 83 7.03 -6.65 -0.18
CA ASP A 83 7.42 -5.84 0.96
C ASP A 83 6.31 -4.83 1.29
N ILE A 84 6.05 -4.67 2.60
CA ILE A 84 5.11 -3.69 3.13
C ILE A 84 5.92 -2.54 3.71
N GLY A 85 5.60 -1.31 3.31
CA GLY A 85 6.23 -0.12 3.85
C GLY A 85 5.82 0.16 5.30
N ASN A 86 6.28 1.28 5.86
CA ASN A 86 5.82 1.72 7.17
C ASN A 86 4.33 2.01 7.13
N CYS A 87 3.60 1.52 8.13
CA CYS A 87 2.16 1.60 8.22
C CYS A 87 1.71 2.26 9.51
N VAL A 88 0.52 2.85 9.48
CA VAL A 88 -0.26 3.18 10.68
C VAL A 88 -1.41 2.21 10.83
N LEU A 89 -1.75 1.85 12.06
CA LEU A 89 -2.91 1.00 12.37
C LEU A 89 -4.18 1.85 12.35
N LYS A 90 -5.03 1.67 11.34
CA LYS A 90 -6.27 2.44 11.16
C LYS A 90 -7.48 1.84 11.86
N SER A 91 -7.53 0.52 11.91
CA SER A 91 -8.63 -0.20 12.52
C SER A 91 -8.13 -1.40 13.31
N PHE A 92 -8.68 -1.59 14.49
CA PHE A 92 -8.39 -2.71 15.38
C PHE A 92 -9.67 -3.18 16.04
N ASN A 93 -10.12 -4.37 15.67
CA ASN A 93 -11.36 -4.97 16.19
C ASN A 93 -11.04 -6.29 16.87
N VAL A 94 -11.63 -6.50 18.04
CA VAL A 94 -11.53 -7.74 18.81
C VAL A 94 -12.92 -8.29 19.00
N THR A 95 -13.12 -9.57 18.68
CA THR A 95 -14.37 -10.28 18.82
C THR A 95 -14.13 -11.57 19.62
N PHE A 96 -15.03 -11.86 20.58
CA PHE A 96 -14.91 -13.01 21.47
C PHE A 96 -15.89 -14.13 21.12
N ASN A 97 -16.48 -14.13 19.95
CA ASN A 97 -17.51 -15.08 19.52
C ASN A 97 -17.36 -15.44 18.03
N GLY A 98 -16.14 -15.61 17.57
CA GLY A 98 -15.87 -15.90 16.15
C GLY A 98 -16.57 -17.17 15.63
N SER A 99 -16.84 -18.14 16.48
CA SER A 99 -17.66 -19.34 16.17
C SER A 99 -19.17 -19.14 16.34
N GLY A 100 -19.62 -17.90 16.65
CA GLY A 100 -21.04 -17.54 16.78
C GLY A 100 -21.61 -17.63 18.19
N VAL A 101 -20.93 -18.31 19.10
CA VAL A 101 -21.32 -18.42 20.53
C VAL A 101 -20.15 -18.02 21.41
N PRO A 102 -20.28 -16.97 22.23
CA PRO A 102 -19.20 -16.58 23.15
C PRO A 102 -18.93 -17.72 24.15
N SER A 103 -17.67 -18.11 24.26
CA SER A 103 -17.19 -19.13 25.17
C SER A 103 -16.23 -18.52 26.18
N PHE A 104 -16.51 -18.71 27.48
CA PHE A 104 -15.66 -18.25 28.56
C PHE A 104 -15.33 -19.40 29.50
N SER A 105 -14.14 -19.35 30.09
CA SER A 105 -13.75 -20.29 31.16
C SER A 105 -14.53 -20.01 32.45
N LYS A 106 -14.35 -20.85 33.45
CA LYS A 106 -14.94 -20.61 34.77
C LYS A 106 -14.46 -19.34 35.46
N SER A 107 -13.28 -18.89 35.13
CA SER A 107 -12.68 -17.62 35.60
C SER A 107 -13.13 -16.38 34.82
N GLY A 108 -13.89 -16.56 33.74
CA GLY A 108 -14.35 -15.49 32.86
C GLY A 108 -13.39 -15.15 31.72
N ALA A 109 -12.27 -15.89 31.57
CA ALA A 109 -11.35 -15.69 30.47
C ALA A 109 -11.97 -16.18 29.16
N PRO A 110 -11.90 -15.40 28.05
CA PRO A 110 -12.42 -15.82 26.76
C PRO A 110 -11.61 -17.00 26.20
N MET A 111 -12.32 -17.99 25.66
CA MET A 111 -11.71 -19.18 25.07
C MET A 111 -11.45 -19.05 23.57
N GLU A 112 -12.00 -18.03 22.93
CA GLU A 112 -11.80 -17.70 21.51
C GLU A 112 -11.74 -16.20 21.34
N ILE A 113 -10.68 -15.73 20.67
CA ILE A 113 -10.42 -14.31 20.45
C ILE A 113 -10.06 -14.12 18.99
N ASP A 114 -10.92 -13.43 18.25
CA ASP A 114 -10.65 -13.05 16.86
C ASP A 114 -10.22 -11.59 16.80
N ILE A 115 -9.10 -11.34 16.17
CA ILE A 115 -8.52 -10.00 16.01
C ILE A 115 -8.47 -9.67 14.51
N SER A 116 -9.05 -8.52 14.15
CA SER A 116 -8.98 -7.96 12.81
C SER A 116 -8.28 -6.62 12.86
N MET A 117 -7.23 -6.47 12.05
CA MET A 117 -6.39 -5.29 11.97
C MET A 117 -6.35 -4.75 10.55
N GLY A 118 -6.52 -3.43 10.39
CA GLY A 118 -6.34 -2.74 9.14
C GLY A 118 -5.21 -1.73 9.23
N PHE A 119 -4.18 -1.92 8.41
CA PHE A 119 -3.02 -1.04 8.31
C PHE A 119 -3.08 -0.23 7.02
N GLN A 120 -2.58 0.99 7.07
CA GLN A 120 -2.40 1.84 5.90
C GLN A 120 -0.95 2.28 5.81
N GLU A 121 -0.33 2.12 4.64
CA GLU A 121 1.02 2.65 4.42
C GLU A 121 1.05 4.17 4.54
N THR A 122 2.12 4.70 5.13
CA THR A 122 2.32 6.15 5.31
C THR A 122 2.93 6.81 4.08
N ASN A 123 3.55 6.02 3.20
CA ASN A 123 4.18 6.49 1.98
C ASN A 123 3.40 6.06 0.74
N ILE A 124 3.30 6.96 -0.21
CA ILE A 124 2.75 6.66 -1.53
C ILE A 124 3.83 5.96 -2.35
N GLU A 125 3.55 4.75 -2.80
CA GLU A 125 4.43 4.03 -3.70
C GLU A 125 4.18 4.47 -5.15
N THR A 126 5.27 4.82 -5.83
CA THR A 126 5.29 5.13 -7.26
C THR A 126 6.24 4.16 -7.95
N ARG A 127 6.22 4.12 -9.28
CA ARG A 127 7.17 3.30 -10.05
C ARG A 127 8.63 3.61 -9.71
N ASP A 128 8.94 4.85 -9.36
CA ASP A 128 10.29 5.30 -9.07
C ASP A 128 10.73 4.97 -7.63
N THR A 129 9.77 4.90 -6.71
CA THR A 129 10.01 4.63 -5.27
C THR A 129 9.76 3.17 -4.88
N SER A 130 9.16 2.37 -5.76
CA SER A 130 8.88 0.97 -5.49
C SER A 130 10.16 0.15 -5.29
N PRO A 131 10.26 -0.66 -4.22
CA PRO A 131 11.33 -1.63 -4.06
C PRO A 131 11.29 -2.70 -5.16
N ASP A 132 10.11 -3.00 -5.70
CA ASP A 132 9.86 -3.95 -6.76
C ASP A 132 10.25 -3.38 -8.13
N LYS A 133 11.53 -3.07 -8.32
CA LYS A 133 12.02 -2.70 -9.64
C LYS A 133 11.92 -3.90 -10.55
N SER A 134 10.90 -3.92 -11.41
CA SER A 134 10.69 -4.96 -12.42
C SER A 134 11.88 -5.02 -13.37
N THR A 135 12.87 -5.82 -13.01
CA THR A 135 14.09 -5.99 -13.83
C THR A 135 14.02 -7.18 -14.79
N ASN A 136 13.02 -8.05 -14.69
CA ASN A 136 13.05 -9.34 -15.41
C ASN A 136 11.73 -9.76 -16.05
N LEU A 137 11.02 -8.84 -16.71
CA LEU A 137 9.89 -9.20 -17.57
C LEU A 137 10.26 -10.28 -18.59
N ASN A 138 11.50 -10.28 -19.08
CA ASN A 138 12.01 -11.29 -20.01
C ASN A 138 12.09 -12.70 -19.37
N ARG A 139 12.42 -12.81 -18.08
CA ARG A 139 12.45 -14.09 -17.35
C ARG A 139 11.05 -14.62 -17.10
N ILE A 140 10.13 -13.72 -16.73
CA ILE A 140 8.71 -14.07 -16.50
C ILE A 140 8.07 -14.52 -17.81
N ALA A 141 8.26 -13.77 -18.90
CA ALA A 141 7.72 -14.10 -20.21
C ALA A 141 8.23 -15.44 -20.73
N SER A 142 9.51 -15.79 -20.51
CA SER A 142 10.07 -17.08 -20.88
C SER A 142 9.51 -18.24 -20.02
N GLY A 143 9.23 -17.99 -18.73
CA GLY A 143 8.63 -18.96 -17.82
C GLY A 143 7.18 -19.31 -18.15
N PHE A 144 6.43 -18.38 -18.73
CA PHE A 144 5.06 -18.60 -19.20
C PHE A 144 4.96 -19.06 -20.68
N GLY A 145 6.08 -19.38 -21.33
CA GLY A 145 6.07 -19.83 -22.73
C GLY A 145 5.64 -18.75 -23.72
N ILE A 146 5.66 -17.49 -23.32
CA ILE A 146 5.38 -16.35 -24.21
C ILE A 146 6.57 -16.20 -25.16
N GLY A 147 6.40 -16.66 -26.41
CA GLY A 147 7.45 -16.69 -27.41
C GLY A 147 8.02 -15.31 -27.77
N LYS A 148 9.06 -15.32 -28.60
CA LYS A 148 9.82 -14.14 -29.03
C LYS A 148 8.95 -13.01 -29.62
N ASP A 149 7.75 -13.31 -30.09
CA ASP A 149 6.81 -12.34 -30.65
C ASP A 149 6.26 -11.34 -29.62
N GLY A 150 6.12 -11.77 -28.36
CA GLY A 150 5.76 -10.87 -27.25
C GLY A 150 6.83 -9.81 -26.99
N ARG A 151 8.10 -10.11 -27.27
CA ARG A 151 9.20 -9.14 -27.13
C ARG A 151 9.16 -8.03 -28.18
N GLN A 152 8.67 -8.31 -29.38
CA GLN A 152 8.57 -7.30 -30.44
C GLN A 152 7.44 -6.32 -30.16
N ARG A 153 6.33 -6.75 -29.58
CA ARG A 153 5.22 -5.85 -29.19
C ARG A 153 5.62 -4.86 -28.10
N ILE A 154 6.44 -5.30 -27.13
CA ILE A 154 6.93 -4.41 -26.06
C ILE A 154 7.96 -3.40 -26.58
N LYS A 155 8.78 -3.79 -27.59
CA LYS A 155 9.73 -2.88 -28.23
C LYS A 155 9.08 -1.82 -29.14
N GLN A 156 7.84 -2.06 -29.57
CA GLN A 156 7.06 -1.14 -30.41
C GLN A 156 6.11 -0.24 -29.62
N ALA A 157 6.16 -0.25 -28.30
CA ALA A 157 5.52 0.81 -27.53
C ALA A 157 6.07 2.16 -28.00
N PRO A 158 5.23 3.12 -28.38
CA PRO A 158 5.68 4.39 -28.94
C PRO A 158 6.63 5.04 -27.92
N GLN A 159 7.87 5.22 -28.36
CA GLN A 159 8.80 6.08 -27.63
C GLN A 159 8.14 7.46 -27.64
N LEU A 160 7.79 7.97 -26.47
CA LEU A 160 7.49 9.38 -26.28
C LEU A 160 8.78 10.14 -26.57
N THR A 161 9.01 10.43 -27.84
CA THR A 161 10.07 11.36 -28.22
C THR A 161 9.66 12.74 -27.71
N ASN A 162 10.33 13.20 -26.68
CA ASN A 162 10.29 14.58 -26.24
C ASN A 162 10.98 15.46 -27.28
N THR A 163 10.37 15.59 -28.46
CA THR A 163 10.71 16.63 -29.40
C THR A 163 9.91 17.87 -28.99
N ALA A 164 10.51 18.70 -28.15
CA ALA A 164 10.02 20.04 -27.95
C ALA A 164 9.97 20.73 -29.32
N PRO A 165 8.90 21.46 -29.68
CA PRO A 165 8.86 22.20 -30.93
C PRO A 165 9.93 23.27 -30.91
N VAL A 166 10.87 23.16 -31.83
CA VAL A 166 11.86 24.23 -32.10
C VAL A 166 11.07 25.37 -32.73
N PHE A 167 10.85 26.45 -32.00
CA PHE A 167 10.40 27.71 -32.55
C PHE A 167 11.54 28.30 -33.37
N GLY A 168 11.45 28.13 -34.69
CA GLY A 168 12.31 28.79 -35.62
C GLY A 168 12.11 30.31 -35.54
N GLY A 169 13.14 31.02 -35.11
CA GLY A 169 13.20 32.48 -35.19
C GLY A 169 13.25 32.91 -36.66
N GLY A 170 12.21 33.60 -37.10
CA GLY A 170 12.21 34.27 -38.40
C GLY A 170 13.19 35.41 -38.41
N GLY A 171 14.19 35.28 -39.27
CA GLY A 171 15.16 36.36 -39.55
C GLY A 171 14.50 37.56 -40.21
N ALA A 172 14.82 38.73 -39.72
CA ALA A 172 14.57 40.00 -40.38
C ALA A 172 15.38 40.08 -41.67
N GLY A 173 14.71 40.25 -42.81
CA GLY A 173 15.33 40.62 -44.05
C GLY A 173 15.34 42.13 -44.18
N GLU A 174 16.55 42.73 -44.21
CA GLU A 174 16.77 44.06 -44.69
C GLU A 174 16.65 44.06 -46.21
N GLY A 175 16.07 45.15 -46.76
CA GLY A 175 16.06 45.43 -48.20
C GLY A 175 15.74 46.87 -48.48
N VAL A 176 16.73 47.63 -48.72
CA VAL A 176 16.90 48.85 -49.56
C VAL A 176 15.61 49.62 -49.90
#